data_bf0bdbe7b04ff148b54dc69f04ca99a4
#
_entry.id   bf0bdbe7b04ff148b54dc69f04ca99a4
#
_cell.length_a   1.000
_cell.length_b   1.000
_cell.length_c   1.000
_cell.angle_alpha   90.00
_cell.angle_beta   90.00
_cell.angle_gamma   90.00
#
_symmetry.space_group_name_H-M   'P 1'
#
loop_
_entity.id
_entity.type
_entity.pdbx_description
1 polymer ?
#
loop_
_entity_poly.entity_id
_entity_poly.type
_entity_poly.pdbx_seq_one_letter_code
_entity_poly.pdbx_strand_id
1 'polypeptide(L)'
;MNVVGLILGGGAGTRLQPLTQERAKPAVPIAGKYRLVDIPISNCINSGIRKIFLLTQYNSVSLHQHIAATFRFDQFSGGHVRVLAAEQTPDSDGWFQGTADAVRRSIRYFMDDRPDIVVILSGDQLYRMDLSDIIESHIKNKADLTISTKPVDRAEAGSLGIMQTDKKGRIVNFAEKPGDTPLLKASTILALVN
;
A
#
# COMPACT_ATOMS: atom_id res chain seq x y z
N MET A 1 -1.55 -7.55 20.31
CA MET A 1 -1.64 -6.46 19.30
C MET A 1 -2.10 -7.07 17.99
N ASN A 2 -3.16 -6.56 17.43
CA ASN A 2 -3.76 -7.04 16.19
C ASN A 2 -3.39 -6.08 15.04
N VAL A 3 -2.60 -6.55 14.08
CA VAL A 3 -2.16 -5.75 12.93
C VAL A 3 -2.85 -6.25 11.67
N VAL A 4 -3.38 -5.33 10.89
CA VAL A 4 -4.01 -5.61 9.59
C VAL A 4 -3.17 -4.97 8.48
N GLY A 5 -2.92 -5.72 7.41
CA GLY A 5 -2.29 -5.23 6.18
C GLY A 5 -3.34 -4.82 5.15
N LEU A 6 -3.23 -3.61 4.61
CA LEU A 6 -4.00 -3.15 3.46
C LEU A 6 -3.07 -2.95 2.27
N ILE A 7 -3.31 -3.66 1.18
CA ILE A 7 -2.51 -3.57 -0.04
C ILE A 7 -3.34 -2.87 -1.13
N LEU A 8 -2.82 -1.77 -1.66
CA LEU A 8 -3.50 -0.95 -2.65
C LEU A 8 -3.20 -1.44 -4.08
N GLY A 9 -4.17 -2.00 -4.77
CA GLY A 9 -4.01 -2.61 -6.08
C GLY A 9 -4.93 -2.06 -7.18
N GLY A 10 -5.44 -0.85 -7.03
CA GLY A 10 -6.54 -0.32 -7.85
C GLY A 10 -6.16 0.46 -9.12
N GLY A 11 -4.89 0.70 -9.41
CA GLY A 11 -4.47 1.51 -10.56
C GLY A 11 -4.59 0.80 -11.91
N ALA A 12 -4.93 1.56 -12.98
CA ALA A 12 -5.03 1.03 -14.35
C ALA A 12 -3.69 0.56 -14.94
N GLY A 13 -2.55 1.04 -14.41
CA GLY A 13 -1.22 0.56 -14.79
C GLY A 13 -0.81 0.87 -16.24
N THR A 14 -1.28 1.96 -16.82
CA THR A 14 -1.09 2.32 -18.25
C THR A 14 0.38 2.37 -18.69
N ARG A 15 1.31 2.69 -17.78
CA ARG A 15 2.75 2.71 -18.05
C ARG A 15 3.35 1.32 -18.32
N LEU A 16 2.68 0.25 -17.93
CA LEU A 16 3.11 -1.13 -18.12
C LEU A 16 2.38 -1.84 -19.28
N GLN A 17 1.68 -1.11 -20.13
CA GLN A 17 1.10 -1.72 -21.34
C GLN A 17 2.20 -2.28 -22.25
N PRO A 18 1.95 -3.43 -22.91
CA PRO A 18 0.69 -4.18 -22.98
C PRO A 18 0.41 -5.13 -21.81
N LEU A 19 1.29 -5.26 -20.82
CA LEU A 19 1.16 -6.22 -19.72
C LEU A 19 -0.10 -6.02 -18.86
N THR A 20 -0.60 -4.78 -18.80
CA THR A 20 -1.78 -4.39 -18.00
C THR A 20 -3.05 -4.21 -18.84
N GLN A 21 -3.03 -4.59 -20.11
CA GLN A 21 -4.17 -4.44 -21.00
C GLN A 21 -5.37 -5.24 -20.52
N GLU A 22 -5.15 -6.49 -20.07
CA GLU A 22 -6.20 -7.43 -19.64
C GLU A 22 -6.11 -7.82 -18.17
N ARG A 23 -5.25 -7.17 -17.38
CA ARG A 23 -5.04 -7.48 -15.96
C ARG A 23 -4.67 -6.27 -15.14
N ALA A 24 -5.01 -6.30 -13.85
CA ALA A 24 -4.57 -5.28 -12.89
C ALA A 24 -3.04 -5.26 -12.77
N LYS A 25 -2.45 -4.10 -12.52
CA LYS A 25 -1.00 -3.95 -12.35
C LYS A 25 -0.41 -4.92 -11.30
N PRO A 26 -1.01 -5.13 -10.12
CA PRO A 26 -0.53 -6.12 -9.14
C PRO A 26 -0.54 -7.57 -9.66
N ALA A 27 -1.34 -7.87 -10.68
CA ALA A 27 -1.42 -9.20 -11.29
C ALA A 27 -0.39 -9.44 -12.39
N VAL A 28 0.47 -8.48 -12.71
CA VAL A 28 1.53 -8.64 -13.72
C VAL A 28 2.52 -9.72 -13.24
N PRO A 29 2.80 -10.74 -14.10
CA PRO A 29 3.76 -11.79 -13.77
C PRO A 29 5.18 -11.26 -13.60
N ILE A 30 5.90 -11.82 -12.63
CA ILE A 30 7.30 -11.56 -12.37
C ILE A 30 8.04 -12.88 -12.15
N ALA A 31 9.28 -12.96 -12.64
CA ALA A 31 10.14 -14.14 -12.50
C ALA A 31 9.47 -15.47 -12.92
N GLY A 32 8.58 -15.43 -13.90
CA GLY A 32 7.91 -16.59 -14.49
C GLY A 32 6.83 -17.25 -13.63
N LYS A 33 6.88 -17.10 -12.32
CA LYS A 33 6.00 -17.83 -11.39
C LYS A 33 5.15 -16.88 -10.52
N TYR A 34 5.69 -15.78 -10.10
CA TYR A 34 5.07 -14.86 -9.15
C TYR A 34 4.32 -13.74 -9.86
N ARG A 35 3.57 -12.97 -9.09
CA ARG A 35 2.96 -11.70 -9.50
C ARG A 35 3.47 -10.57 -8.61
N LEU A 36 3.40 -9.33 -9.06
CA LEU A 36 3.87 -8.18 -8.29
C LEU A 36 3.30 -8.15 -6.88
N VAL A 37 2.02 -8.44 -6.73
CA VAL A 37 1.31 -8.46 -5.44
C VAL A 37 1.84 -9.50 -4.45
N ASP A 38 2.50 -10.55 -4.92
CA ASP A 38 3.04 -11.60 -4.04
C ASP A 38 4.11 -11.06 -3.12
N ILE A 39 4.80 -10.00 -3.53
CA ILE A 39 5.88 -9.37 -2.74
C ILE A 39 5.33 -8.66 -1.50
N PRO A 40 4.42 -7.68 -1.60
CA PRO A 40 3.86 -7.05 -0.41
C PRO A 40 3.08 -8.03 0.48
N ILE A 41 2.39 -9.03 -0.10
CA ILE A 41 1.74 -10.09 0.70
C ILE A 41 2.78 -10.90 1.46
N SER A 42 3.87 -11.31 0.81
CA SER A 42 4.95 -12.06 1.47
C SER A 42 5.65 -11.23 2.55
N ASN A 43 5.88 -9.92 2.33
CA ASN A 43 6.40 -9.04 3.36
C ASN A 43 5.47 -9.01 4.58
N CYS A 44 4.15 -8.90 4.38
CA CYS A 44 3.17 -8.96 5.48
C CYS A 44 3.29 -10.29 6.25
N ILE A 45 3.22 -11.43 5.54
CA ILE A 45 3.25 -12.75 6.17
C ILE A 45 4.55 -12.97 6.93
N ASN A 46 5.69 -12.63 6.34
CA ASN A 46 7.01 -12.77 6.96
C ASN A 46 7.20 -11.85 8.18
N SER A 47 6.47 -10.73 8.24
CA SER A 47 6.43 -9.82 9.40
C SER A 47 5.32 -10.19 10.41
N GLY A 48 4.72 -11.39 10.31
CA GLY A 48 3.68 -11.84 11.22
C GLY A 48 2.28 -11.27 10.98
N ILE A 49 2.09 -10.45 9.95
CA ILE A 49 0.79 -9.88 9.58
C ILE A 49 0.04 -10.89 8.73
N ARG A 50 -0.97 -11.54 9.30
CA ARG A 50 -1.72 -12.61 8.64
C ARG A 50 -3.11 -12.22 8.17
N LYS A 51 -3.64 -11.07 8.61
CA LYS A 51 -4.92 -10.51 8.17
C LYS A 51 -4.64 -9.45 7.13
N ILE A 52 -4.86 -9.79 5.87
CA ILE A 52 -4.46 -8.96 4.73
C ILE A 52 -5.68 -8.69 3.85
N PHE A 53 -5.88 -7.43 3.51
CA PHE A 53 -6.90 -6.98 2.56
C PHE A 53 -6.22 -6.38 1.34
N LEU A 54 -6.65 -6.80 0.16
CA LEU A 54 -6.17 -6.30 -1.12
C LEU A 54 -7.28 -5.49 -1.79
N LEU A 55 -7.09 -4.19 -1.87
CA LEU A 55 -8.05 -3.27 -2.46
C LEU A 55 -7.82 -3.16 -3.97
N THR A 56 -8.84 -3.43 -4.76
CA THR A 56 -8.74 -3.43 -6.22
C THR A 56 -9.97 -2.85 -6.90
N GLN A 57 -9.84 -2.40 -8.13
CA GLN A 57 -10.98 -1.92 -8.92
C GLN A 57 -10.85 -2.19 -10.43
N TYR A 58 -9.63 -2.29 -10.96
CA TYR A 58 -9.43 -2.37 -12.42
C TYR A 58 -8.93 -3.76 -12.81
N ASN A 59 -9.55 -4.39 -13.84
CA ASN A 59 -9.15 -5.70 -14.39
C ASN A 59 -8.78 -6.75 -13.34
N SER A 60 -9.60 -6.89 -12.29
CA SER A 60 -9.24 -7.61 -11.07
C SER A 60 -9.44 -9.13 -11.12
N VAL A 61 -10.11 -9.68 -12.15
CA VAL A 61 -10.49 -11.11 -12.20
C VAL A 61 -9.27 -12.02 -12.06
N SER A 62 -8.22 -11.78 -12.86
CA SER A 62 -6.99 -12.59 -12.81
C SER A 62 -6.23 -12.45 -11.49
N LEU A 63 -6.38 -11.31 -10.80
CA LEU A 63 -5.84 -11.08 -9.47
C LEU A 63 -6.60 -11.90 -8.42
N HIS A 64 -7.93 -11.88 -8.44
CA HIS A 64 -8.75 -12.70 -7.55
C HIS A 64 -8.43 -14.19 -7.68
N GLN A 65 -8.36 -14.71 -8.92
CA GLN A 65 -8.02 -16.10 -9.18
C GLN A 65 -6.63 -16.47 -8.62
N HIS A 66 -5.64 -15.60 -8.83
CA HIS A 66 -4.30 -15.83 -8.32
C HIS A 66 -4.25 -15.87 -6.78
N ILE A 67 -4.86 -14.90 -6.12
CA ILE A 67 -4.91 -14.84 -4.65
C ILE A 67 -5.59 -16.08 -4.09
N ALA A 68 -6.75 -16.47 -4.61
CA ALA A 68 -7.49 -17.63 -4.15
C ALA A 68 -6.73 -18.96 -4.35
N ALA A 69 -5.90 -19.04 -5.39
CA ALA A 69 -5.09 -20.23 -5.66
C ALA A 69 -3.80 -20.29 -4.83
N THR A 70 -3.19 -19.14 -4.53
CA THR A 70 -1.83 -19.05 -4.00
C THR A 70 -1.79 -18.89 -2.48
N PHE A 71 -2.64 -18.03 -1.92
CA PHE A 71 -2.61 -17.68 -0.50
C PHE A 71 -3.77 -18.36 0.26
N ARG A 72 -3.50 -19.57 0.73
CA ARG A 72 -4.46 -20.36 1.51
C ARG A 72 -3.95 -20.49 2.94
N PHE A 73 -4.70 -19.93 3.86
CA PHE A 73 -4.49 -20.14 5.29
C PHE A 73 -5.39 -21.29 5.75
N ASP A 74 -4.86 -22.15 6.62
CA ASP A 74 -5.67 -23.15 7.28
C ASP A 74 -6.56 -22.49 8.36
N GLN A 75 -7.61 -23.20 8.76
CA GLN A 75 -8.58 -22.68 9.73
C GLN A 75 -8.00 -22.46 11.14
N PHE A 76 -6.82 -22.99 11.44
CA PHE A 76 -6.19 -22.86 12.76
C PHE A 76 -5.20 -21.68 12.81
N SER A 77 -4.64 -21.28 11.69
CA SER A 77 -3.65 -20.19 11.62
C SER A 77 -4.28 -18.81 11.79
N GLY A 78 -5.60 -18.68 11.66
CA GLY A 78 -6.34 -17.42 11.87
C GLY A 78 -6.00 -16.30 10.88
N GLY A 79 -5.42 -16.61 9.71
CA GLY A 79 -5.04 -15.66 8.69
C GLY A 79 -5.97 -15.68 7.48
N HIS A 80 -5.90 -14.63 6.67
CA HIS A 80 -6.56 -14.56 5.39
C HIS A 80 -5.94 -13.50 4.46
N VAL A 81 -6.09 -13.68 3.17
CA VAL A 81 -5.94 -12.63 2.16
C VAL A 81 -7.30 -12.44 1.50
N ARG A 82 -7.98 -11.33 1.78
CA ARG A 82 -9.28 -10.99 1.22
C ARG A 82 -9.13 -9.91 0.17
N VAL A 83 -9.74 -10.12 -0.99
CA VAL A 83 -9.77 -9.09 -2.04
C VAL A 83 -11.06 -8.30 -1.90
N LEU A 84 -10.92 -6.99 -1.75
CA LEU A 84 -12.01 -6.02 -1.71
C LEU A 84 -12.01 -5.23 -3.02
N ALA A 85 -13.01 -5.46 -3.85
CA ALA A 85 -13.22 -4.70 -5.08
C ALA A 85 -14.02 -3.42 -4.78
N ALA A 86 -13.85 -2.42 -5.63
CA ALA A 86 -14.76 -1.27 -5.62
C ALA A 86 -16.18 -1.76 -5.90
N GLU A 87 -17.14 -1.31 -5.09
CA GLU A 87 -18.54 -1.70 -5.15
C GLU A 87 -19.42 -0.48 -5.39
N GLN A 88 -20.51 -0.69 -6.12
CA GLN A 88 -21.63 0.24 -6.13
C GLN A 88 -22.48 -0.03 -4.89
N THR A 89 -22.78 1.01 -4.15
CA THR A 89 -23.64 0.96 -2.97
C THR A 89 -24.68 2.09 -3.07
N PRO A 90 -25.78 2.05 -2.29
CA PRO A 90 -26.76 3.13 -2.30
C PRO A 90 -26.16 4.52 -2.05
N ASP A 91 -25.05 4.58 -1.30
CA ASP A 91 -24.35 5.82 -0.96
C ASP A 91 -23.19 6.17 -1.90
N SER A 92 -22.87 5.29 -2.85
CA SER A 92 -21.74 5.48 -3.76
C SER A 92 -21.84 4.59 -4.99
N ASP A 93 -21.89 5.20 -6.15
CA ASP A 93 -22.06 4.58 -7.46
C ASP A 93 -20.79 4.50 -8.30
N GLY A 94 -19.62 4.78 -7.71
CA GLY A 94 -18.39 4.95 -8.47
C GLY A 94 -17.17 4.17 -7.99
N TRP A 95 -16.17 4.23 -8.84
CA TRP A 95 -14.83 3.76 -8.57
C TRP A 95 -14.17 4.55 -7.43
N PHE A 96 -13.15 3.97 -6.80
CA PHE A 96 -12.34 4.70 -5.82
C PHE A 96 -11.70 5.93 -6.48
N GLN A 97 -11.86 7.08 -5.84
CA GLN A 97 -11.36 8.36 -6.35
C GLN A 97 -9.87 8.61 -6.02
N GLY A 98 -9.20 7.62 -5.46
CA GLY A 98 -7.80 7.66 -5.09
C GLY A 98 -7.48 6.65 -3.98
N THR A 99 -6.23 6.59 -3.58
CA THR A 99 -5.75 5.63 -2.58
C THR A 99 -6.39 5.84 -1.21
N ALA A 100 -6.50 7.07 -0.75
CA ALA A 100 -7.14 7.40 0.53
C ALA A 100 -8.65 7.09 0.50
N ASP A 101 -9.32 7.34 -0.61
CA ASP A 101 -10.74 7.00 -0.77
C ASP A 101 -10.96 5.49 -0.75
N ALA A 102 -10.09 4.72 -1.38
CA ALA A 102 -10.13 3.26 -1.35
C ALA A 102 -10.07 2.74 0.09
N VAL A 103 -9.13 3.25 0.90
CA VAL A 103 -9.01 2.89 2.32
C VAL A 103 -10.26 3.30 3.08
N ARG A 104 -10.70 4.55 2.95
CA ARG A 104 -11.86 5.11 3.67
C ARG A 104 -13.13 4.31 3.42
N ARG A 105 -13.42 3.98 2.16
CA ARG A 105 -14.61 3.20 1.78
C ARG A 105 -14.53 1.74 2.22
N SER A 106 -13.33 1.21 2.41
CA SER A 106 -13.09 -0.16 2.85
C SER A 106 -13.00 -0.32 4.37
N ILE A 107 -13.04 0.76 5.15
CA ILE A 107 -12.92 0.73 6.63
C ILE A 107 -13.88 -0.28 7.25
N ARG A 108 -15.14 -0.28 6.85
CA ARG A 108 -16.18 -1.19 7.38
C ARG A 108 -15.79 -2.67 7.32
N TYR A 109 -14.98 -3.09 6.32
CA TYR A 109 -14.64 -4.49 6.13
C TYR A 109 -13.47 -4.97 7.00
N PHE A 110 -12.50 -4.09 7.29
CA PHE A 110 -11.35 -4.48 8.09
C PHE A 110 -11.46 -4.08 9.56
N MET A 111 -12.36 -3.16 9.90
CA MET A 111 -12.63 -2.84 11.32
C MET A 111 -13.33 -3.97 12.07
N ASP A 112 -13.99 -4.90 11.38
CA ASP A 112 -14.54 -6.12 12.00
C ASP A 112 -13.43 -6.96 12.66
N ASP A 113 -12.22 -6.90 12.12
CA ASP A 113 -11.03 -7.55 12.69
C ASP A 113 -10.44 -6.79 13.90
N ARG A 114 -10.99 -5.64 14.28
CA ARG A 114 -10.57 -4.79 15.41
C ARG A 114 -9.05 -4.56 15.45
N PRO A 115 -8.46 -3.97 14.40
CA PRO A 115 -7.02 -3.73 14.35
C PRO A 115 -6.60 -2.66 15.36
N ASP A 116 -5.48 -2.90 16.04
CA ASP A 116 -4.76 -1.88 16.81
C ASP A 116 -3.93 -1.00 15.86
N ILE A 117 -3.39 -1.60 14.80
CA ILE A 117 -2.55 -0.94 13.78
C ILE A 117 -2.97 -1.42 12.39
N VAL A 118 -3.01 -0.48 11.45
CA VAL A 118 -3.22 -0.76 10.02
C VAL A 118 -1.96 -0.38 9.25
N VAL A 119 -1.39 -1.34 8.53
CA VAL A 119 -0.23 -1.14 7.65
C VAL A 119 -0.72 -1.03 6.21
N ILE A 120 -0.48 0.10 5.57
CA ILE A 120 -0.92 0.35 4.19
C ILE A 120 0.28 0.24 3.26
N LEU A 121 0.17 -0.61 2.24
CA LEU A 121 1.22 -0.92 1.27
C LEU A 121 0.73 -0.70 -0.15
N SER A 122 1.63 -0.31 -1.06
CA SER A 122 1.35 -0.35 -2.49
C SER A 122 1.46 -1.78 -3.02
N GLY A 123 0.54 -2.16 -3.92
CA GLY A 123 0.47 -3.52 -4.49
C GLY A 123 1.36 -3.76 -5.70
N ASP A 124 2.17 -2.77 -6.07
CA ASP A 124 2.97 -2.78 -7.29
C ASP A 124 4.48 -2.56 -7.05
N GLN A 125 4.89 -2.65 -5.80
CA GLN A 125 6.28 -2.38 -5.42
C GLN A 125 7.12 -3.65 -5.26
N LEU A 126 8.37 -3.52 -5.69
CA LEU A 126 9.39 -4.57 -5.64
C LEU A 126 10.43 -4.23 -4.57
N TYR A 127 10.11 -4.45 -3.31
CA TYR A 127 11.07 -4.31 -2.23
C TYR A 127 10.91 -5.44 -1.19
N ARG A 128 12.01 -5.82 -0.58
CA ARG A 128 12.01 -6.69 0.59
C ARG A 128 12.07 -5.81 1.83
N MET A 129 11.08 -5.94 2.70
CA MET A 129 10.98 -5.15 3.92
C MET A 129 10.43 -5.99 5.07
N ASP A 130 11.07 -5.90 6.22
CA ASP A 130 10.49 -6.35 7.48
C ASP A 130 9.60 -5.21 8.03
N LEU A 131 8.30 -5.46 8.05
CA LEU A 131 7.34 -4.47 8.51
C LEU A 131 7.31 -4.35 10.04
N SER A 132 7.93 -5.28 10.76
CA SER A 132 8.04 -5.22 12.22
C SER A 132 8.79 -3.97 12.67
N ASP A 133 9.84 -3.58 11.96
CA ASP A 133 10.65 -2.40 12.29
C ASP A 133 9.84 -1.10 12.27
N ILE A 134 9.00 -0.92 11.25
CA ILE A 134 8.15 0.29 11.16
C ILE A 134 7.05 0.27 12.21
N ILE A 135 6.49 -0.90 12.53
CA ILE A 135 5.48 -1.06 13.57
C ILE A 135 6.08 -0.76 14.94
N GLU A 136 7.26 -1.30 15.26
CA GLU A 136 7.96 -1.01 16.51
C GLU A 136 8.30 0.48 16.65
N SER A 137 8.77 1.09 15.57
CA SER A 137 9.03 2.54 15.54
C SER A 137 7.77 3.36 15.80
N HIS A 138 6.63 2.96 15.19
CA HIS A 138 5.34 3.60 15.38
C HIS A 138 4.92 3.57 16.87
N ILE A 139 4.99 2.39 17.49
CA ILE A 139 4.62 2.21 18.91
C ILE A 139 5.56 2.99 19.82
N LYS A 140 6.87 2.86 19.60
CA LYS A 140 7.90 3.54 20.42
C LYS A 140 7.72 5.05 20.43
N ASN A 141 7.39 5.64 19.30
CA ASN A 141 7.18 7.07 19.16
C ASN A 141 5.76 7.52 19.52
N LYS A 142 4.84 6.58 19.85
CA LYS A 142 3.42 6.87 20.12
C LYS A 142 2.82 7.72 18.99
N ALA A 143 3.15 7.37 17.75
CA ALA A 143 2.73 8.12 16.58
C ALA A 143 1.28 7.77 16.19
N ASP A 144 0.54 8.75 15.68
CA ASP A 144 -0.77 8.49 15.06
C ASP A 144 -0.60 7.98 13.64
N LEU A 145 0.46 8.43 12.95
CA LEU A 145 0.82 8.03 11.59
C LEU A 145 2.34 7.92 11.47
N THR A 146 2.81 6.83 10.86
CA THR A 146 4.22 6.61 10.52
C THR A 146 4.34 6.36 9.03
N ILE A 147 5.25 7.05 8.36
CA ILE A 147 5.44 6.97 6.92
C ILE A 147 6.86 6.52 6.61
N SER A 148 6.98 5.48 5.80
CA SER A 148 8.27 5.04 5.28
C SER A 148 8.72 5.96 4.15
N THR A 149 9.95 6.47 4.24
CA THR A 149 10.50 7.45 3.30
C THR A 149 11.91 7.10 2.90
N LYS A 150 12.35 7.61 1.76
CA LYS A 150 13.76 7.55 1.33
C LYS A 150 14.26 8.94 0.93
N PRO A 151 15.56 9.22 1.11
CA PRO A 151 16.17 10.40 0.54
C PRO A 151 16.12 10.34 -0.99
N VAL A 152 15.87 11.47 -1.64
CA VAL A 152 15.85 11.58 -3.10
C VAL A 152 16.56 12.82 -3.57
N ASP A 153 17.08 12.76 -4.79
CA ASP A 153 17.70 13.90 -5.43
C ASP A 153 16.64 14.94 -5.84
N ARG A 154 17.06 16.20 -5.84
CA ARG A 154 16.17 17.32 -6.20
C ARG A 154 15.59 17.21 -7.59
N ALA A 155 16.33 16.62 -8.53
CA ALA A 155 15.87 16.42 -9.90
C ALA A 155 14.66 15.47 -9.98
N GLU A 156 14.56 14.49 -9.09
CA GLU A 156 13.47 13.52 -9.05
C GLU A 156 12.28 14.01 -8.20
N ALA A 157 12.55 14.88 -7.25
CA ALA A 157 11.59 15.31 -6.22
C ALA A 157 10.32 15.93 -6.80
N GLY A 158 10.40 16.61 -7.94
CA GLY A 158 9.23 17.25 -8.58
C GLY A 158 8.13 16.30 -9.04
N SER A 159 8.42 15.01 -9.16
CA SER A 159 7.45 13.96 -9.56
C SER A 159 6.90 13.14 -8.40
N LEU A 160 7.36 13.38 -7.17
CA LEU A 160 7.11 12.57 -5.99
C LEU A 160 6.35 13.34 -4.91
N GLY A 161 5.75 12.63 -3.97
CA GLY A 161 5.27 13.22 -2.72
C GLY A 161 6.45 13.49 -1.79
N ILE A 162 6.69 14.74 -1.44
CA ILE A 162 7.88 15.18 -0.70
C ILE A 162 7.51 15.58 0.72
N MET A 163 8.32 15.15 1.68
CA MET A 163 8.17 15.47 3.08
C MET A 163 9.38 16.17 3.65
N GLN A 164 9.14 17.08 4.56
CA GLN A 164 10.14 17.69 5.40
C GLN A 164 9.94 17.22 6.84
N THR A 165 11.02 16.82 7.49
CA THR A 165 10.99 16.40 8.89
C THR A 165 11.83 17.34 9.74
N ASP A 166 11.48 17.43 11.03
CA ASP A 166 12.32 18.04 12.04
C ASP A 166 13.49 17.12 12.46
N LYS A 167 14.33 17.58 13.38
CA LYS A 167 15.49 16.81 13.90
C LYS A 167 15.10 15.52 14.63
N LYS A 168 13.82 15.37 15.00
CA LYS A 168 13.28 14.17 15.67
C LYS A 168 12.59 13.23 14.70
N GLY A 169 12.61 13.54 13.39
CA GLY A 169 11.94 12.75 12.36
C GLY A 169 10.43 13.00 12.25
N ARG A 170 9.86 14.01 12.97
CA ARG A 170 8.45 14.34 12.85
C ARG A 170 8.21 15.12 11.55
N ILE A 171 7.19 14.72 10.80
CA ILE A 171 6.79 15.39 9.56
C ILE A 171 6.23 16.77 9.93
N VAL A 172 6.84 17.82 9.37
CA VAL A 172 6.43 19.22 9.59
C VAL A 172 5.86 19.86 8.33
N ASN A 173 6.11 19.27 7.16
CA ASN A 173 5.56 19.76 5.90
C ASN A 173 5.46 18.63 4.87
N PHE A 174 4.49 18.73 3.96
CA PHE A 174 4.27 17.80 2.87
C PHE A 174 3.83 18.55 1.60
N ALA A 175 4.31 18.11 0.44
CA ALA A 175 3.86 18.59 -0.86
C ALA A 175 3.81 17.44 -1.87
N GLU A 176 2.67 17.25 -2.51
CA GLU A 176 2.50 16.30 -3.61
C GLU A 176 2.98 16.92 -4.91
N LYS A 177 3.96 16.29 -5.55
CA LYS A 177 4.56 16.71 -6.82
C LYS A 177 4.85 18.21 -6.85
N PRO A 178 5.63 18.71 -5.90
CA PRO A 178 5.91 20.12 -5.79
C PRO A 178 6.66 20.58 -7.05
N GLY A 179 6.15 21.58 -7.71
CA GLY A 179 6.93 22.29 -8.73
C GLY A 179 8.11 23.03 -8.09
N ASP A 180 8.44 24.21 -8.56
CA ASP A 180 9.49 25.06 -7.97
C ASP A 180 9.00 25.73 -6.67
N THR A 181 8.98 24.96 -5.58
CA THR A 181 8.50 25.40 -4.26
C THR A 181 9.63 25.58 -3.25
N PRO A 182 9.44 26.38 -2.19
CA PRO A 182 10.42 26.51 -1.10
C PRO A 182 10.80 25.17 -0.43
N LEU A 183 9.90 24.18 -0.46
CA LEU A 183 10.14 22.85 0.09
C LEU A 183 11.30 22.13 -0.61
N LEU A 184 11.44 22.30 -1.93
CA LEU A 184 12.55 21.74 -2.70
C LEU A 184 13.91 22.41 -2.38
N LYS A 185 13.90 23.58 -1.76
CA LYS A 185 15.11 24.29 -1.31
C LYS A 185 15.60 23.85 0.06
N ALA A 186 14.82 23.02 0.77
CA ALA A 186 15.22 22.46 2.06
C ALA A 186 16.48 21.58 1.96
N SER A 187 17.24 21.48 3.04
CA SER A 187 18.50 20.75 3.07
C SER A 187 18.32 19.23 2.92
N THR A 188 17.20 18.69 3.40
CA THR A 188 16.85 17.26 3.33
C THR A 188 15.51 17.10 2.66
N ILE A 189 15.48 16.33 1.58
CA ILE A 189 14.27 16.01 0.84
C ILE A 189 14.01 14.51 1.00
N LEU A 190 12.86 14.17 1.59
CA LEU A 190 12.41 12.80 1.77
C LEU A 190 11.19 12.56 0.88
N ALA A 191 11.22 11.51 0.07
CA ALA A 191 10.07 11.08 -0.70
C ALA A 191 9.36 9.91 -0.03
N LEU A 192 8.05 9.81 -0.27
CA LEU A 192 7.29 8.61 0.04
C LEU A 192 7.93 7.39 -0.64
N VAL A 193 8.05 6.29 0.08
CA VAL A 193 8.33 4.98 -0.52
C VAL A 193 7.01 4.48 -1.10
N ASN A 194 6.80 4.83 -2.37
CA ASN A 194 5.67 4.34 -3.15
C ASN A 194 6.00 3.05 -3.85
#